data_68f081fe41b4d5294a962ed998b2f55b
#
_entry.id   68f081fe41b4d5294a962ed998b2f55b
#
_cell.length_a   1.000
_cell.length_b   1.000
_cell.length_c   1.000
_cell.angle_alpha   90.00
_cell.angle_beta   90.00
_cell.angle_gamma   90.00
#
_symmetry.space_group_name_H-M   'P 1'
#
loop_
_entity.id
_entity.type
_entity.pdbx_description
1 polymer ?
#
loop_
_entity_poly.entity_id
_entity_poly.type
_entity_poly.pdbx_seq_one_letter_code
_entity_poly.pdbx_strand_id
1 'polypeptide(L)'
;FMMLNTGPDIMLSKSKMLSTIGYQIDGKVSYALEGSIFMAGASVQWLRDNLEFFPSAPEIENLAKESNKNSNVSFIPAFTGLGAPYGDPEARGAIFGLSRETTKNDISQALLEAIAFQTKDVFECMSSDGVDLKSLKIDGGMVENKYFNQILADVLNLKILLPDNKEATAKGAAFLASLGSKHMNSLSDLNEFVGSYEQFTPMESRDSKYQSWKSLVTKILA
;
A
#
# COMPACT_ATOMS: atom_id res chain seq x y z
N PHE A 1 3.28 3.88 -2.53
CA PHE A 1 4.20 3.15 -3.40
C PHE A 1 4.58 1.84 -2.74
N MET A 2 4.77 0.80 -3.53
CA MET A 2 5.40 -0.44 -3.10
C MET A 2 6.76 -0.55 -3.79
N MET A 3 7.83 -0.72 -3.01
CA MET A 3 9.19 -0.73 -3.54
C MET A 3 9.91 -2.02 -3.15
N LEU A 4 10.66 -2.58 -4.11
CA LEU A 4 11.52 -3.72 -3.91
C LEU A 4 12.94 -3.35 -4.31
N ASN A 5 13.91 -3.55 -3.40
CA ASN A 5 15.32 -3.45 -3.75
C ASN A 5 15.72 -4.69 -4.58
N THR A 6 16.21 -4.46 -5.80
CA THR A 6 16.66 -5.52 -6.72
C THR A 6 18.18 -5.71 -6.74
N GLY A 7 18.92 -4.94 -5.91
CA GLY A 7 20.36 -5.01 -5.84
C GLY A 7 21.05 -4.33 -7.03
N PRO A 8 22.22 -4.86 -7.48
CA PRO A 8 23.02 -4.22 -8.52
C PRO A 8 22.45 -4.35 -9.93
N ASP A 9 21.46 -5.21 -10.12
CA ASP A 9 20.92 -5.52 -11.43
C ASP A 9 19.58 -4.81 -11.67
N ILE A 10 19.41 -4.24 -12.87
CA ILE A 10 18.16 -3.63 -13.29
C ILE A 10 17.15 -4.74 -13.60
N MET A 11 16.04 -4.75 -12.87
CA MET A 11 14.89 -5.61 -13.16
C MET A 11 13.86 -4.82 -13.99
N LEU A 12 13.60 -5.26 -15.21
CA LEU A 12 12.55 -4.70 -16.06
C LEU A 12 11.23 -5.43 -15.80
N SER A 13 10.21 -4.68 -15.37
CA SER A 13 8.88 -5.23 -15.14
C SER A 13 8.14 -5.52 -16.44
N LYS A 14 7.41 -6.63 -16.46
CA LYS A 14 6.44 -6.96 -17.52
C LYS A 14 5.04 -6.40 -17.24
N SER A 15 4.85 -5.78 -16.06
CA SER A 15 3.56 -5.37 -15.52
C SER A 15 3.45 -3.86 -15.31
N LYS A 16 4.11 -3.04 -16.14
CA LYS A 16 4.05 -1.57 -16.12
C LYS A 16 4.55 -0.93 -14.81
N MET A 17 5.37 -1.62 -14.02
CA MET A 17 6.07 -1.04 -12.89
C MET A 17 7.34 -0.32 -13.33
N LEU A 18 7.83 0.60 -12.51
CA LEU A 18 9.01 1.40 -12.81
C LEU A 18 10.28 0.74 -12.25
N SER A 19 11.33 0.67 -13.07
CA SER A 19 12.68 0.39 -12.58
C SER A 19 13.38 1.71 -12.30
N THR A 20 13.91 1.87 -11.11
CA THR A 20 14.52 3.12 -10.64
C THR A 20 15.79 2.86 -9.86
N ILE A 21 16.55 3.92 -9.59
CA ILE A 21 17.68 3.86 -8.68
C ILE A 21 17.13 3.94 -7.25
N GLY A 22 17.37 2.89 -6.46
CA GLY A 22 17.03 2.88 -5.05
C GLY A 22 17.97 3.77 -4.22
N TYR A 23 19.26 3.54 -4.35
CA TYR A 23 20.31 4.37 -3.72
C TYR A 23 21.66 4.14 -4.40
N GLN A 24 22.64 5.02 -4.09
CA GLN A 24 24.03 4.87 -4.52
C GLN A 24 24.94 5.12 -3.32
N ILE A 25 25.90 4.21 -3.07
CA ILE A 25 26.90 4.31 -2.01
C ILE A 25 28.26 3.96 -2.61
N ASP A 26 29.26 4.83 -2.43
CA ASP A 26 30.64 4.67 -2.94
C ASP A 26 30.67 4.31 -4.44
N GLY A 27 29.83 4.98 -5.24
CA GLY A 27 29.74 4.74 -6.68
C GLY A 27 29.00 3.47 -7.09
N LYS A 28 28.57 2.61 -6.14
CA LYS A 28 27.80 1.41 -6.41
C LYS A 28 26.31 1.74 -6.34
N VAL A 29 25.60 1.44 -7.42
CA VAL A 29 24.15 1.65 -7.53
C VAL A 29 23.42 0.39 -7.07
N SER A 30 22.37 0.57 -6.28
CA SER A 30 21.33 -0.43 -6.03
C SER A 30 20.03 0.03 -6.67
N TYR A 31 19.43 -0.83 -7.46
CA TYR A 31 18.18 -0.55 -8.16
C TYR A 31 16.97 -0.97 -7.35
N ALA A 32 15.82 -0.45 -7.73
CA ALA A 32 14.54 -0.82 -7.16
C ALA A 32 13.47 -0.97 -8.24
N LEU A 33 12.52 -1.86 -7.99
CA LEU A 33 11.28 -1.97 -8.73
C LEU A 33 10.19 -1.26 -7.93
N GLU A 34 9.43 -0.38 -8.57
CA GLU A 34 8.41 0.46 -7.93
C GLU A 34 7.05 0.27 -8.60
N GLY A 35 6.03 -0.03 -7.80
CA GLY A 35 4.63 0.00 -8.19
C GLY A 35 3.88 1.11 -7.46
N SER A 36 3.12 1.91 -8.20
CA SER A 36 2.39 3.06 -7.67
C SER A 36 0.94 2.72 -7.37
N ILE A 37 0.48 3.08 -6.17
CA ILE A 37 -0.93 3.09 -5.77
C ILE A 37 -1.32 4.56 -5.67
N PHE A 38 -2.04 5.09 -6.69
CA PHE A 38 -2.24 6.53 -6.84
C PHE A 38 -3.08 7.14 -5.73
N MET A 39 -4.08 6.39 -5.23
CA MET A 39 -5.05 6.88 -4.26
C MET A 39 -5.11 5.99 -3.01
N ALA A 40 -4.20 6.24 -2.07
CA ALA A 40 -4.19 5.62 -0.74
C ALA A 40 -4.76 6.59 0.31
N GLY A 41 -3.91 7.19 1.14
CA GLY A 41 -4.34 8.15 2.17
C GLY A 41 -5.12 9.34 1.63
N ALA A 42 -4.86 9.76 0.38
CA ALA A 42 -5.62 10.82 -0.27
C ALA A 42 -7.11 10.50 -0.43
N SER A 43 -7.47 9.23 -0.62
CA SER A 43 -8.88 8.82 -0.69
C SER A 43 -9.56 8.84 0.70
N VAL A 44 -8.82 8.59 1.77
CA VAL A 44 -9.31 8.79 3.15
C VAL A 44 -9.56 10.29 3.41
N GLN A 45 -8.63 11.16 2.99
CA GLN A 45 -8.81 12.59 3.08
C GLN A 45 -10.02 13.06 2.27
N TRP A 46 -10.24 12.48 1.09
CA TRP A 46 -11.41 12.79 0.26
C TRP A 46 -12.74 12.45 0.95
N LEU A 47 -12.85 11.29 1.64
CA LEU A 47 -14.04 10.98 2.45
C LEU A 47 -14.24 11.97 3.60
N ARG A 48 -13.13 12.45 4.21
CA ARG A 48 -13.18 13.43 5.28
C ARG A 48 -13.58 14.81 4.78
N ASP A 49 -12.89 15.32 3.76
CA ASP A 49 -12.94 16.74 3.37
C ASP A 49 -14.07 17.04 2.38
N ASN A 50 -14.38 16.11 1.49
CA ASN A 50 -15.39 16.32 0.45
C ASN A 50 -16.74 15.69 0.79
N LEU A 51 -16.76 14.54 1.48
CA LEU A 51 -18.00 13.89 1.88
C LEU A 51 -18.35 14.08 3.36
N GLU A 52 -17.44 14.66 4.14
CA GLU A 52 -17.64 14.98 5.57
C GLU A 52 -18.09 13.77 6.41
N PHE A 53 -17.58 12.58 6.08
CA PHE A 53 -17.96 11.35 6.77
C PHE A 53 -17.48 11.32 8.22
N PHE A 54 -16.37 11.97 8.50
CA PHE A 54 -15.74 12.05 9.81
C PHE A 54 -14.88 13.32 9.93
N PRO A 55 -14.70 13.90 11.14
CA PRO A 55 -13.93 15.12 11.33
C PRO A 55 -12.40 14.93 11.27
N SER A 56 -11.91 13.71 11.52
CA SER A 56 -10.48 13.40 11.50
C SER A 56 -10.18 12.06 10.86
N ALA A 57 -9.05 11.94 10.15
CA ALA A 57 -8.68 10.74 9.40
C ALA A 57 -8.59 9.45 10.25
N PRO A 58 -8.14 9.47 11.52
CA PRO A 58 -8.14 8.27 12.35
C PRO A 58 -9.50 7.64 12.60
N GLU A 59 -10.58 8.42 12.52
CA GLU A 59 -11.94 7.92 12.79
C GLU A 59 -12.47 6.95 11.74
N ILE A 60 -11.87 6.92 10.55
CA ILE A 60 -12.22 5.92 9.52
C ILE A 60 -12.08 4.49 10.05
N GLU A 61 -11.12 4.26 10.97
CA GLU A 61 -10.91 2.94 11.59
C GLU A 61 -12.16 2.47 12.34
N ASN A 62 -12.75 3.33 13.16
CA ASN A 62 -13.95 3.00 13.93
C ASN A 62 -15.15 2.77 13.00
N LEU A 63 -15.36 3.67 12.03
CA LEU A 63 -16.43 3.51 11.04
C LEU A 63 -16.30 2.18 10.29
N ALA A 64 -15.12 1.85 9.81
CA ALA A 64 -14.88 0.62 9.07
C ALA A 64 -15.15 -0.63 9.93
N LYS A 65 -14.73 -0.64 11.20
CA LYS A 65 -15.00 -1.74 12.14
C LYS A 65 -16.50 -1.95 12.41
N GLU A 66 -17.30 -0.89 12.33
CA GLU A 66 -18.75 -0.92 12.53
C GLU A 66 -19.55 -1.21 11.25
N SER A 67 -18.87 -1.44 10.12
CA SER A 67 -19.53 -1.78 8.86
C SER A 67 -20.32 -3.08 8.95
N ASN A 68 -21.36 -3.19 8.14
CA ASN A 68 -22.11 -4.45 8.00
C ASN A 68 -21.21 -5.52 7.37
N LYS A 69 -20.98 -6.63 8.09
CA LYS A 69 -20.14 -7.74 7.61
C LYS A 69 -20.63 -8.37 6.30
N ASN A 70 -21.92 -8.21 6.00
CA ASN A 70 -22.54 -8.69 4.77
C ASN A 70 -22.68 -7.59 3.71
N SER A 71 -22.01 -6.45 3.89
CA SER A 71 -22.03 -5.38 2.90
C SER A 71 -21.37 -5.84 1.60
N ASN A 72 -22.05 -5.59 0.48
CA ASN A 72 -21.55 -5.84 -0.87
C ASN A 72 -20.95 -4.58 -1.51
N VAL A 73 -20.73 -3.53 -0.72
CA VAL A 73 -20.16 -2.29 -1.22
C VAL A 73 -18.71 -2.53 -1.63
N SER A 74 -18.36 -2.11 -2.83
CA SER A 74 -17.00 -2.11 -3.35
C SER A 74 -16.65 -0.72 -3.83
N PHE A 75 -15.48 -0.23 -3.45
CA PHE A 75 -14.97 1.07 -3.83
C PHE A 75 -13.77 0.91 -4.78
N ILE A 76 -13.72 1.69 -5.85
CA ILE A 76 -12.55 1.78 -6.74
C ILE A 76 -12.10 3.23 -6.75
N PRO A 77 -11.05 3.62 -6.00
CA PRO A 77 -10.63 5.01 -5.85
C PRO A 77 -9.72 5.47 -7.00
N ALA A 78 -10.17 5.33 -8.24
CA ALA A 78 -9.42 5.73 -9.44
C ALA A 78 -9.60 7.23 -9.76
N PHE A 79 -9.41 8.12 -8.77
CA PHE A 79 -9.67 9.55 -8.95
C PHE A 79 -8.73 10.22 -9.95
N THR A 80 -7.54 9.68 -10.13
CA THR A 80 -6.50 10.15 -11.05
C THR A 80 -6.03 9.05 -12.00
N GLY A 81 -6.90 8.09 -12.30
CA GLY A 81 -6.57 6.89 -13.05
C GLY A 81 -6.11 5.73 -12.17
N LEU A 82 -5.69 4.65 -12.82
CA LEU A 82 -5.14 3.45 -12.20
C LEU A 82 -3.71 3.20 -12.66
N GLY A 83 -2.81 2.93 -11.69
CA GLY A 83 -1.43 2.54 -11.94
C GLY A 83 -1.27 1.10 -12.39
N ALA A 84 -0.12 0.49 -12.08
CA ALA A 84 0.11 -0.93 -12.38
C ALA A 84 -0.89 -1.84 -11.67
N PRO A 85 -1.35 -2.91 -12.32
CA PRO A 85 -1.02 -3.39 -13.67
C PRO A 85 -1.80 -2.70 -14.80
N TYR A 86 -2.84 -1.93 -14.48
CA TYR A 86 -3.80 -1.40 -15.46
C TYR A 86 -3.17 -0.33 -16.35
N GLY A 87 -2.50 0.66 -15.75
CA GLY A 87 -1.86 1.77 -16.45
C GLY A 87 -2.86 2.54 -17.30
N ASP A 88 -4.03 2.84 -16.71
CA ASP A 88 -5.15 3.55 -17.35
C ASP A 88 -5.33 4.92 -16.70
N PRO A 89 -4.87 6.01 -17.32
CA PRO A 89 -5.04 7.37 -16.80
C PRO A 89 -6.46 7.89 -16.91
N GLU A 90 -7.31 7.29 -17.75
CA GLU A 90 -8.69 7.72 -17.99
C GLU A 90 -9.70 7.03 -17.06
N ALA A 91 -9.33 5.95 -16.39
CA ALA A 91 -10.19 5.31 -15.39
C ALA A 91 -10.61 6.34 -14.31
N ARG A 92 -11.86 6.25 -13.87
CA ARG A 92 -12.41 7.12 -12.80
C ARG A 92 -13.01 6.31 -11.68
N GLY A 93 -13.00 6.91 -10.47
CA GLY A 93 -13.50 6.28 -9.26
C GLY A 93 -14.97 5.87 -9.36
N ALA A 94 -15.30 4.74 -8.74
CA ALA A 94 -16.65 4.20 -8.70
C ALA A 94 -16.95 3.52 -7.37
N ILE A 95 -18.23 3.51 -6.98
CA ILE A 95 -18.75 2.74 -5.85
C ILE A 95 -19.85 1.82 -6.39
N PHE A 96 -19.70 0.53 -6.15
CA PHE A 96 -20.64 -0.50 -6.56
C PHE A 96 -21.35 -1.11 -5.34
N GLY A 97 -22.50 -1.74 -5.57
CA GLY A 97 -23.22 -2.49 -4.54
C GLY A 97 -24.00 -1.64 -3.55
N LEU A 98 -24.26 -0.37 -3.86
CA LEU A 98 -25.08 0.50 -3.00
C LEU A 98 -26.51 -0.02 -2.90
N SER A 99 -27.03 -0.02 -1.69
CA SER A 99 -28.44 -0.31 -1.36
C SER A 99 -29.01 0.80 -0.47
N ARG A 100 -30.30 0.73 -0.19
CA ARG A 100 -30.94 1.68 0.74
C ARG A 100 -30.37 1.61 2.16
N GLU A 101 -29.76 0.48 2.53
CA GLU A 101 -29.20 0.24 3.86
C GLU A 101 -27.73 0.61 3.96
N THR A 102 -27.09 0.97 2.84
CA THR A 102 -25.67 1.34 2.80
C THR A 102 -25.42 2.59 3.64
N THR A 103 -24.43 2.49 4.50
CA THR A 103 -24.03 3.57 5.41
C THR A 103 -22.63 4.08 5.07
N LYS A 104 -22.23 5.19 5.68
CA LYS A 104 -20.84 5.69 5.60
C LYS A 104 -19.82 4.68 6.17
N ASN A 105 -20.24 3.81 7.09
CA ASN A 105 -19.40 2.75 7.65
C ASN A 105 -19.02 1.72 6.57
N ASP A 106 -19.99 1.31 5.76
CA ASP A 106 -19.77 0.35 4.68
C ASP A 106 -18.87 0.91 3.59
N ILE A 107 -19.05 2.19 3.25
CA ILE A 107 -18.18 2.88 2.27
C ILE A 107 -16.76 3.03 2.82
N SER A 108 -16.60 3.36 4.11
CA SER A 108 -15.30 3.48 4.77
C SER A 108 -14.54 2.14 4.77
N GLN A 109 -15.23 1.04 5.08
CA GLN A 109 -14.68 -0.31 5.02
C GLN A 109 -14.24 -0.66 3.59
N ALA A 110 -15.13 -0.43 2.61
CA ALA A 110 -14.85 -0.72 1.20
C ALA A 110 -13.66 0.08 0.67
N LEU A 111 -13.46 1.32 1.14
CA LEU A 111 -12.28 2.11 0.79
C LEU A 111 -10.99 1.52 1.34
N LEU A 112 -10.95 1.14 2.63
CA LEU A 112 -9.75 0.52 3.22
C LEU A 112 -9.43 -0.81 2.51
N GLU A 113 -10.43 -1.64 2.22
CA GLU A 113 -10.25 -2.86 1.42
C GLU A 113 -9.72 -2.56 0.02
N ALA A 114 -10.24 -1.53 -0.66
CA ALA A 114 -9.81 -1.15 -2.01
C ALA A 114 -8.32 -0.75 -2.06
N ILE A 115 -7.83 -0.01 -1.06
CA ILE A 115 -6.40 0.35 -0.97
C ILE A 115 -5.54 -0.91 -0.81
N ALA A 116 -5.97 -1.86 0.03
CA ALA A 116 -5.28 -3.13 0.20
C ALA A 116 -5.34 -3.99 -1.08
N PHE A 117 -6.47 -3.99 -1.81
CA PHE A 117 -6.61 -4.71 -3.09
C PHE A 117 -5.71 -4.13 -4.19
N GLN A 118 -5.61 -2.81 -4.31
CA GLN A 118 -4.63 -2.20 -5.22
C GLN A 118 -3.19 -2.55 -4.83
N THR A 119 -2.90 -2.64 -3.53
CA THR A 119 -1.58 -3.10 -3.05
C THR A 119 -1.34 -4.56 -3.47
N LYS A 120 -2.38 -5.41 -3.42
CA LYS A 120 -2.29 -6.80 -3.90
C LYS A 120 -2.05 -6.88 -5.41
N ASP A 121 -2.68 -6.02 -6.22
CA ASP A 121 -2.40 -5.96 -7.65
C ASP A 121 -0.91 -5.72 -7.92
N VAL A 122 -0.31 -4.75 -7.24
CA VAL A 122 1.13 -4.47 -7.36
C VAL A 122 1.98 -5.64 -6.84
N PHE A 123 1.59 -6.24 -5.72
CA PHE A 123 2.26 -7.42 -5.15
C PHE A 123 2.24 -8.61 -6.13
N GLU A 124 1.09 -8.90 -6.75
CA GLU A 124 0.96 -9.95 -7.76
C GLU A 124 1.84 -9.68 -8.99
N CYS A 125 1.96 -8.41 -9.40
CA CYS A 125 2.89 -8.00 -10.46
C CYS A 125 4.34 -8.30 -10.10
N MET A 126 4.78 -7.92 -8.90
CA MET A 126 6.14 -8.23 -8.42
C MET A 126 6.40 -9.74 -8.36
N SER A 127 5.43 -10.49 -7.88
CA SER A 127 5.52 -11.96 -7.81
C SER A 127 5.61 -12.59 -9.19
N SER A 128 4.86 -12.08 -10.19
CA SER A 128 4.91 -12.55 -11.58
C SER A 128 6.23 -12.22 -12.26
N ASP A 129 6.92 -11.17 -11.84
CA ASP A 129 8.27 -10.83 -12.29
C ASP A 129 9.36 -11.67 -11.58
N GLY A 130 8.97 -12.63 -10.75
CA GLY A 130 9.87 -13.62 -10.13
C GLY A 130 10.32 -13.29 -8.71
N VAL A 131 9.66 -12.34 -8.06
CA VAL A 131 9.98 -11.91 -6.70
C VAL A 131 9.22 -12.75 -5.67
N ASP A 132 9.95 -13.39 -4.75
CA ASP A 132 9.39 -14.13 -3.62
C ASP A 132 9.46 -13.30 -2.33
N LEU A 133 8.40 -12.56 -2.05
CA LEU A 133 8.30 -11.71 -0.86
C LEU A 133 7.83 -12.52 0.35
N LYS A 134 8.55 -12.44 1.46
CA LYS A 134 8.22 -13.12 2.73
C LYS A 134 7.55 -12.19 3.76
N SER A 135 7.74 -10.90 3.62
CA SER A 135 7.14 -9.88 4.47
C SER A 135 7.13 -8.54 3.76
N LEU A 136 6.28 -7.64 4.20
CA LEU A 136 6.21 -6.27 3.71
C LEU A 136 6.41 -5.32 4.89
N LYS A 137 7.39 -4.42 4.80
CA LYS A 137 7.54 -3.28 5.70
C LYS A 137 6.65 -2.15 5.22
N ILE A 138 5.95 -1.51 6.15
CA ILE A 138 5.01 -0.42 5.85
C ILE A 138 5.43 0.87 6.56
N ASP A 139 5.09 2.01 5.96
CA ASP A 139 5.44 3.35 6.44
C ASP A 139 4.43 4.40 5.99
N GLY A 140 4.48 5.59 6.59
CA GLY A 140 3.63 6.73 6.27
C GLY A 140 2.34 6.81 7.08
N GLY A 141 1.52 7.85 6.82
CA GLY A 141 0.35 8.17 7.65
C GLY A 141 -0.74 7.10 7.73
N MET A 142 -0.91 6.29 6.68
CA MET A 142 -1.94 5.22 6.66
C MET A 142 -1.68 4.12 7.68
N VAL A 143 -0.40 3.87 8.03
CA VAL A 143 -0.02 2.76 8.91
C VAL A 143 -0.35 2.99 10.39
N GLU A 144 -0.79 4.20 10.76
CA GLU A 144 -1.36 4.48 12.07
C GLU A 144 -2.66 3.70 12.31
N ASN A 145 -3.39 3.38 11.26
CA ASN A 145 -4.60 2.60 11.30
C ASN A 145 -4.26 1.10 11.39
N LYS A 146 -4.31 0.56 12.62
CA LYS A 146 -3.98 -0.86 12.86
C LYS A 146 -4.97 -1.82 12.22
N TYR A 147 -6.22 -1.42 12.09
CA TYR A 147 -7.23 -2.22 11.41
C TYR A 147 -6.92 -2.35 9.91
N PHE A 148 -6.48 -1.25 9.28
CA PHE A 148 -5.99 -1.30 7.89
C PHE A 148 -4.76 -2.21 7.75
N ASN A 149 -3.81 -2.16 8.69
CA ASN A 149 -2.63 -3.02 8.67
C ASN A 149 -3.00 -4.51 8.72
N GLN A 150 -4.03 -4.87 9.50
CA GLN A 150 -4.56 -6.24 9.52
C GLN A 150 -5.27 -6.60 8.21
N ILE A 151 -6.11 -5.69 7.65
CA ILE A 151 -6.72 -5.91 6.33
C ILE A 151 -5.63 -6.16 5.27
N LEU A 152 -4.56 -5.39 5.31
CA LEU A 152 -3.44 -5.53 4.37
C LEU A 152 -2.75 -6.90 4.51
N ALA A 153 -2.51 -7.36 5.74
CA ALA A 153 -1.95 -8.70 5.99
C ALA A 153 -2.86 -9.81 5.45
N ASP A 154 -4.16 -9.70 5.69
CA ASP A 154 -5.17 -10.67 5.26
C ASP A 154 -5.29 -10.72 3.73
N VAL A 155 -5.32 -9.54 3.08
CA VAL A 155 -5.43 -9.40 1.62
C VAL A 155 -4.20 -9.93 0.91
N LEU A 156 -3.00 -9.59 1.39
CA LEU A 156 -1.74 -10.02 0.77
C LEU A 156 -1.38 -11.47 1.13
N ASN A 157 -2.02 -12.03 2.16
CA ASN A 157 -1.61 -13.28 2.80
C ASN A 157 -0.12 -13.26 3.14
N LEU A 158 0.34 -12.15 3.73
CA LEU A 158 1.75 -11.86 3.98
C LEU A 158 1.93 -11.20 5.34
N LYS A 159 3.05 -11.46 6.00
CA LYS A 159 3.41 -10.77 7.23
C LYS A 159 3.71 -9.30 6.95
N ILE A 160 3.02 -8.40 7.65
CA ILE A 160 3.23 -6.95 7.61
C ILE A 160 4.06 -6.55 8.82
N LEU A 161 5.08 -5.73 8.59
CA LEU A 161 6.03 -5.25 9.58
C LEU A 161 5.91 -3.72 9.70
N LEU A 162 5.36 -3.25 10.81
CA LEU A 162 5.26 -1.83 11.14
C LEU A 162 6.44 -1.44 12.03
N PRO A 163 7.37 -0.58 11.57
CA PRO A 163 8.49 -0.12 12.38
C PRO A 163 8.01 0.80 13.51
N ASP A 164 8.75 0.83 14.61
CA ASP A 164 8.53 1.77 15.73
C ASP A 164 8.72 3.23 15.29
N ASN A 165 9.68 3.49 14.38
CA ASN A 165 9.83 4.79 13.73
C ASN A 165 9.24 4.74 12.32
N LYS A 166 8.17 5.51 12.11
CA LYS A 166 7.37 5.55 10.88
C LYS A 166 7.83 6.62 9.87
N GLU A 167 9.01 7.19 10.07
CA GLU A 167 9.62 8.19 9.19
C GLU A 167 10.77 7.57 8.40
N ALA A 168 10.48 6.49 7.63
CA ALA A 168 11.51 5.72 6.92
C ALA A 168 12.29 6.58 5.93
N THR A 169 11.65 7.52 5.24
CA THR A 169 12.31 8.44 4.29
C THR A 169 13.35 9.33 4.99
N ALA A 170 12.98 9.99 6.08
CA ALA A 170 13.88 10.84 6.85
C ALA A 170 15.02 10.01 7.46
N LYS A 171 14.70 8.81 7.97
CA LYS A 171 15.69 7.87 8.52
C LYS A 171 16.68 7.41 7.45
N GLY A 172 16.20 7.08 6.25
CA GLY A 172 17.06 6.72 5.12
C GLY A 172 18.02 7.84 4.72
N ALA A 173 17.53 9.08 4.64
CA ALA A 173 18.35 10.24 4.35
C ALA A 173 19.43 10.46 5.43
N ALA A 174 19.07 10.33 6.72
CA ALA A 174 20.01 10.45 7.83
C ALA A 174 21.08 9.34 7.78
N PHE A 175 20.71 8.12 7.42
CA PHE A 175 21.65 7.01 7.24
C PHE A 175 22.66 7.28 6.13
N LEU A 176 22.19 7.73 4.96
CA LEU A 176 23.08 8.09 3.85
C LEU A 176 24.02 9.25 4.23
N ALA A 177 23.53 10.25 4.96
CA ALA A 177 24.34 11.35 5.47
C ALA A 177 25.42 10.85 6.45
N SER A 178 25.10 9.92 7.34
CA SER A 178 26.03 9.32 8.29
C SER A 178 27.14 8.52 7.62
N LEU A 179 26.79 7.77 6.56
CA LEU A 179 27.77 7.07 5.72
C LEU A 179 28.66 8.07 4.95
N GLY A 180 28.05 9.10 4.32
CA GLY A 180 28.77 10.10 3.56
C GLY A 180 29.75 10.94 4.41
N SER A 181 29.38 11.22 5.66
CA SER A 181 30.23 11.94 6.64
C SER A 181 31.23 11.03 7.38
N LYS A 182 31.22 9.72 7.09
CA LYS A 182 32.06 8.70 7.73
C LYS A 182 31.85 8.56 9.25
N HIS A 183 30.70 8.97 9.77
CA HIS A 183 30.26 8.63 11.13
C HIS A 183 29.96 7.14 11.24
N MET A 184 29.53 6.51 10.14
CA MET A 184 29.35 5.08 9.97
C MET A 184 30.13 4.61 8.76
N ASN A 185 30.65 3.40 8.82
CA ASN A 185 31.56 2.90 7.78
C ASN A 185 30.87 1.97 6.79
N SER A 186 29.71 1.41 7.17
CA SER A 186 29.01 0.41 6.37
C SER A 186 27.50 0.40 6.65
N LEU A 187 26.73 -0.20 5.73
CA LEU A 187 25.29 -0.46 5.95
C LEU A 187 25.03 -1.37 7.16
N SER A 188 25.96 -2.24 7.53
CA SER A 188 25.81 -3.11 8.71
C SER A 188 25.80 -2.33 10.01
N ASP A 189 26.50 -1.20 10.08
CA ASP A 189 26.53 -0.35 11.27
C ASP A 189 25.16 0.28 11.55
N LEU A 190 24.31 0.38 10.51
CA LEU A 190 22.96 0.91 10.62
C LEU A 190 21.97 -0.04 11.29
N ASN A 191 22.29 -1.33 11.40
CA ASN A 191 21.39 -2.34 11.96
C ASN A 191 20.99 -2.04 13.41
N GLU A 192 21.88 -1.42 14.19
CA GLU A 192 21.60 -1.00 15.57
C GLU A 192 20.47 0.05 15.66
N PHE A 193 20.23 0.78 14.57
CA PHE A 193 19.24 1.86 14.49
C PHE A 193 17.95 1.45 13.77
N VAL A 194 17.86 0.20 13.32
CA VAL A 194 16.65 -0.26 12.60
C VAL A 194 15.43 -0.28 13.52
N GLY A 195 15.61 -0.57 14.82
CA GLY A 195 14.53 -0.62 15.80
C GLY A 195 13.72 -1.92 15.75
N SER A 196 12.60 -1.92 16.44
CA SER A 196 11.67 -3.05 16.52
C SER A 196 10.53 -2.93 15.50
N TYR A 197 9.79 -4.02 15.33
CA TYR A 197 8.62 -4.07 14.45
C TYR A 197 7.41 -4.64 15.19
N GLU A 198 6.28 -3.95 15.16
CA GLU A 198 4.98 -4.56 15.40
C GLU A 198 4.63 -5.42 14.17
N GLN A 199 4.06 -6.61 14.39
CA GLN A 199 3.80 -7.57 13.32
C GLN A 199 2.31 -7.85 13.21
N PHE A 200 1.80 -7.84 11.97
CA PHE A 200 0.46 -8.29 11.62
C PHE A 200 0.60 -9.52 10.75
N THR A 201 0.01 -10.63 11.19
CA THR A 201 -0.01 -11.88 10.44
C THR A 201 -1.39 -12.12 9.86
N PRO A 202 -1.51 -12.77 8.68
CA PRO A 202 -2.82 -13.10 8.12
C PRO A 202 -3.69 -13.88 9.11
N MET A 203 -4.95 -13.48 9.27
CA MET A 203 -5.93 -14.11 10.14
C MET A 203 -7.08 -14.73 9.36
N GLU A 204 -7.43 -14.13 8.22
CA GLU A 204 -8.51 -14.61 7.34
C GLU A 204 -8.14 -14.38 5.87
N SER A 205 -8.67 -15.22 4.98
CA SER A 205 -8.50 -15.00 3.54
C SER A 205 -9.53 -13.99 3.03
N ARG A 206 -9.06 -13.03 2.24
CA ARG A 206 -9.90 -12.05 1.53
C ARG A 206 -9.88 -12.25 0.02
N ASP A 207 -9.43 -13.40 -0.46
CA ASP A 207 -9.28 -13.68 -1.89
C ASP A 207 -10.59 -13.58 -2.67
N SER A 208 -11.70 -14.09 -2.12
CA SER A 208 -13.01 -14.00 -2.75
C SER A 208 -13.46 -12.55 -2.97
N LYS A 209 -13.28 -11.70 -1.95
CA LYS A 209 -13.58 -10.26 -2.05
C LYS A 209 -12.67 -9.56 -3.08
N TYR A 210 -11.38 -9.89 -3.05
CA TYR A 210 -10.42 -9.35 -4.01
C TYR A 210 -10.78 -9.71 -5.46
N GLN A 211 -11.13 -10.97 -5.75
CA GLN A 211 -11.54 -11.38 -7.08
C GLN A 211 -12.83 -10.68 -7.54
N SER A 212 -13.79 -10.53 -6.63
CA SER A 212 -15.01 -9.77 -6.90
C SER A 212 -14.69 -8.30 -7.22
N TRP A 213 -13.86 -7.65 -6.42
CA TRP A 213 -13.39 -6.28 -6.64
C TRP A 213 -12.65 -6.15 -7.98
N LYS A 214 -11.74 -7.07 -8.30
CA LYS A 214 -10.98 -7.08 -9.55
C LYS A 214 -11.90 -7.17 -10.78
N SER A 215 -12.98 -7.94 -10.70
CA SER A 215 -14.00 -8.00 -11.76
C SER A 215 -14.76 -6.68 -11.96
N LEU A 216 -14.89 -5.86 -10.91
CA LEU A 216 -15.51 -4.54 -11.00
C LEU A 216 -14.55 -3.50 -11.58
N VAL A 217 -13.24 -3.62 -11.33
CA VAL A 217 -12.23 -2.75 -11.95
C VAL A 217 -12.32 -2.82 -13.47
N THR A 218 -12.53 -4.01 -14.06
CA THR A 218 -12.65 -4.16 -15.51
C THR A 218 -13.81 -3.35 -16.13
N LYS A 219 -14.80 -2.93 -15.32
CA LYS A 219 -15.95 -2.15 -15.79
C LYS A 219 -15.68 -0.66 -15.92
N ILE A 220 -14.57 -0.18 -15.35
CA ILE A 220 -14.18 1.24 -15.38
C ILE A 220 -12.92 1.49 -16.20
N LEU A 221 -12.30 0.45 -16.75
CA LEU A 221 -11.18 0.59 -17.69
C LEU A 221 -11.69 1.06 -19.05
N ALA A 222 -10.90 1.94 -19.70
CA ALA A 222 -11.19 2.50 -21.01
C ALA A 222 -10.81 1.53 -22.16
#